data_5cef48d2c7a654d42f30aefe577e20d9
#
_entry.id   5cef48d2c7a654d42f30aefe577e20d9
#
_cell.length_a   1.000
_cell.length_b   1.000
_cell.length_c   1.000
_cell.angle_alpha   90.00
_cell.angle_beta   90.00
_cell.angle_gamma   90.00
#
_symmetry.space_group_name_H-M   'P 1'
#
loop_
_entity.id
_entity.type
_entity.pdbx_description
1 polymer ?
#
loop_
_entity_poly.entity_id
_entity_poly.type
_entity_poly.pdbx_seq_one_letter_code
_entity_poly.pdbx_strand_id
1 'polypeptide(L)'
;MTQQSRHHNVEDRLGRTVRQPTALRGLHAQTVETLGSRIVLGRYAPGSALSTDELEEEFGISKTVLREALRVLAAKGLIDARQRLGTVVQPRSSWSLLDADLLRWQGGEPDAAFLANLAEVRGIVEPAGARLAAARRTDDDLAGLRAALQNMEDARTDAAAIVDADLAFHRALLNAAHNELLSRMEVVIEAGLRARDMVVHGGQHWPDSIPVHRAIIDAIEARDACAAANAVEALLEQATTDAAVVAQRQEPTGRRTKHTTADRNGHQR
;
A
#
# COMPACT_ATOMS: atom_id res chain seq x y z
N MET A 1 -10.34 -28.62 -55.18
CA MET A 1 -9.55 -27.51 -55.76
C MET A 1 -9.18 -26.57 -54.66
N THR A 2 -7.93 -26.63 -54.30
CA THR A 2 -7.32 -26.05 -53.12
C THR A 2 -6.81 -24.65 -53.47
N GLN A 3 -7.24 -23.61 -52.77
CA GLN A 3 -6.70 -22.25 -52.92
C GLN A 3 -5.89 -21.92 -51.65
N GLN A 4 -4.57 -21.97 -51.78
CA GLN A 4 -3.58 -21.53 -50.82
C GLN A 4 -3.50 -20.01 -50.80
N SER A 5 -3.83 -19.41 -49.68
CA SER A 5 -3.57 -17.99 -49.40
C SER A 5 -2.10 -17.80 -49.04
N ARG A 6 -1.37 -17.13 -49.89
CA ARG A 6 0.01 -16.69 -49.67
C ARG A 6 0.02 -15.50 -48.71
N HIS A 7 0.54 -15.66 -47.52
CA HIS A 7 0.94 -14.56 -46.67
C HIS A 7 2.20 -13.90 -47.27
N HIS A 8 2.07 -12.65 -47.61
CA HIS A 8 3.18 -11.78 -47.96
C HIS A 8 3.89 -11.34 -46.71
N ASN A 9 5.10 -11.79 -46.52
CA ASN A 9 6.01 -11.33 -45.49
C ASN A 9 6.68 -10.07 -46.03
N VAL A 10 6.31 -8.90 -45.47
CA VAL A 10 7.03 -7.64 -45.70
C VAL A 10 8.15 -7.56 -44.68
N GLU A 11 9.35 -7.87 -45.12
CA GLU A 11 10.57 -7.62 -44.32
C GLU A 11 10.85 -6.11 -44.30
N ASP A 12 10.69 -5.51 -43.13
CA ASP A 12 11.10 -4.14 -42.86
C ASP A 12 12.59 -4.12 -42.42
N ARG A 13 13.38 -3.37 -43.19
CA ARG A 13 14.84 -3.29 -43.09
C ARG A 13 15.34 -2.32 -42.00
N LEU A 14 14.74 -2.27 -40.83
CA LEU A 14 15.25 -1.51 -39.66
C LEU A 14 14.89 -2.20 -38.34
N GLY A 15 15.22 -3.47 -38.19
CA GLY A 15 14.82 -4.19 -37.00
C GLY A 15 15.98 -4.79 -36.21
N ARG A 16 16.58 -4.05 -35.35
CA ARG A 16 17.18 -4.60 -34.14
C ARG A 16 16.30 -4.28 -32.94
N THR A 17 15.19 -4.98 -32.78
CA THR A 17 14.53 -5.10 -31.48
C THR A 17 15.47 -5.88 -30.56
N VAL A 18 16.26 -5.15 -29.80
CA VAL A 18 17.01 -5.74 -28.68
C VAL A 18 15.97 -6.19 -27.67
N ARG A 19 15.52 -7.44 -27.76
CA ARG A 19 14.80 -8.12 -26.67
C ARG A 19 15.77 -8.19 -25.52
N GLN A 20 15.60 -7.32 -24.53
CA GLN A 20 16.30 -7.52 -23.27
C GLN A 20 15.94 -8.90 -22.71
N PRO A 21 16.92 -9.72 -22.32
CA PRO A 21 16.65 -11.04 -21.74
C PRO A 21 15.69 -10.88 -20.54
N THR A 22 14.78 -11.80 -20.37
CA THR A 22 13.79 -11.81 -19.28
C THR A 22 14.45 -11.70 -17.89
N ALA A 23 15.65 -12.28 -17.75
CA ALA A 23 16.47 -12.18 -16.54
C ALA A 23 16.91 -10.74 -16.20
N LEU A 24 17.27 -9.91 -17.21
CA LEU A 24 17.65 -8.51 -16.99
C LEU A 24 16.47 -7.64 -16.53
N ARG A 25 15.26 -7.95 -17.01
CA ARG A 25 14.03 -7.28 -16.53
C ARG A 25 13.74 -7.64 -15.07
N GLY A 26 13.97 -8.88 -14.67
CA GLY A 26 13.85 -9.34 -13.28
C GLY A 26 14.83 -8.63 -12.35
N LEU A 27 16.11 -8.53 -12.71
CA LEU A 27 17.15 -7.87 -11.94
C LEU A 27 16.91 -6.35 -11.81
N HIS A 28 16.47 -5.69 -12.90
CA HIS A 28 16.10 -4.27 -12.87
C HIS A 28 14.97 -4.02 -11.87
N ALA A 29 13.87 -4.77 -11.98
CA ALA A 29 12.71 -4.62 -11.08
C ALA A 29 13.10 -4.90 -9.61
N GLN A 30 13.89 -5.95 -9.38
CA GLN A 30 14.39 -6.28 -8.04
C GLN A 30 15.29 -5.18 -7.46
N THR A 31 16.13 -4.55 -8.28
CA THR A 31 16.97 -3.43 -7.86
C THR A 31 16.14 -2.21 -7.47
N VAL A 32 15.13 -1.85 -8.30
CA VAL A 32 14.19 -0.75 -7.99
C VAL A 32 13.47 -1.04 -6.68
N GLU A 33 12.95 -2.25 -6.52
CA GLU A 33 12.23 -2.70 -5.33
C GLU A 33 13.09 -2.59 -4.07
N THR A 34 14.27 -3.20 -4.11
CA THR A 34 15.15 -3.27 -2.93
C THR A 34 15.72 -1.90 -2.57
N LEU A 35 16.23 -1.15 -3.53
CA LEU A 35 16.84 0.17 -3.27
C LEU A 35 15.77 1.20 -2.90
N GLY A 36 14.62 1.19 -3.58
CA GLY A 36 13.48 2.06 -3.28
C GLY A 36 12.95 1.85 -1.87
N SER A 37 12.70 0.59 -1.49
CA SER A 37 12.29 0.23 -0.13
C SER A 37 13.30 0.69 0.92
N ARG A 38 14.60 0.46 0.71
CA ARG A 38 15.66 0.91 1.64
C ARG A 38 15.67 2.42 1.85
N ILE A 39 15.46 3.19 0.77
CA ILE A 39 15.40 4.66 0.86
C ILE A 39 14.15 5.09 1.63
N VAL A 40 12.99 4.55 1.30
CA VAL A 40 11.71 4.90 1.93
C VAL A 40 11.71 4.56 3.42
N LEU A 41 12.31 3.44 3.80
CA LEU A 41 12.47 2.99 5.19
C LEU A 41 13.64 3.67 5.93
N GLY A 42 14.28 4.69 5.33
CA GLY A 42 15.31 5.49 5.99
C GLY A 42 16.67 4.79 6.19
N ARG A 43 16.94 3.70 5.44
CA ARG A 43 18.26 3.02 5.46
C ARG A 43 19.35 3.89 4.84
N TYR A 44 18.95 4.89 4.05
CA TYR A 44 19.81 5.94 3.52
C TYR A 44 19.26 7.30 3.96
N ALA A 45 20.10 8.11 4.62
CA ALA A 45 19.67 9.42 5.12
C ALA A 45 19.44 10.41 3.95
N PRO A 46 18.48 11.33 4.05
CA PRO A 46 18.36 12.43 3.11
C PRO A 46 19.67 13.21 2.98
N GLY A 47 20.07 13.49 1.74
CA GLY A 47 21.34 14.16 1.44
C GLY A 47 22.55 13.23 1.34
N SER A 48 22.45 11.95 1.69
CA SER A 48 23.55 11.00 1.51
C SER A 48 23.77 10.68 0.03
N ALA A 49 25.03 10.52 -0.36
CA ALA A 49 25.39 10.05 -1.69
C ALA A 49 25.33 8.52 -1.76
N LEU A 50 24.80 8.02 -2.86
CA LEU A 50 24.79 6.59 -3.19
C LEU A 50 25.99 6.26 -4.06
N SER A 51 26.86 5.36 -3.61
CA SER A 51 27.97 4.84 -4.40
C SER A 51 27.47 3.86 -5.46
N THR A 52 27.57 4.26 -6.73
CA THR A 52 27.13 3.39 -7.84
C THR A 52 27.98 2.12 -7.95
N ASP A 53 29.27 2.22 -7.66
CA ASP A 53 30.17 1.08 -7.76
C ASP A 53 29.87 0.05 -6.65
N GLU A 54 29.60 0.50 -5.42
CA GLU A 54 29.17 -0.39 -4.32
C GLU A 54 27.82 -1.05 -4.61
N LEU A 55 26.86 -0.30 -5.19
CA LEU A 55 25.55 -0.85 -5.55
C LEU A 55 25.65 -1.86 -6.71
N GLU A 56 26.52 -1.64 -7.71
CA GLU A 56 26.78 -2.60 -8.79
C GLU A 56 27.33 -3.91 -8.22
N GLU A 57 28.28 -3.84 -7.29
CA GLU A 57 28.85 -5.00 -6.60
C GLU A 57 27.83 -5.71 -5.71
N GLU A 58 27.10 -4.97 -4.86
CA GLU A 58 26.11 -5.52 -3.93
C GLU A 58 24.99 -6.25 -4.64
N PHE A 59 24.44 -5.65 -5.72
CA PHE A 59 23.34 -6.25 -6.47
C PHE A 59 23.79 -7.24 -7.56
N GLY A 60 25.08 -7.33 -7.85
CA GLY A 60 25.63 -8.18 -8.90
C GLY A 60 25.10 -7.85 -10.29
N ILE A 61 24.90 -6.55 -10.60
CA ILE A 61 24.29 -6.06 -11.82
C ILE A 61 25.24 -5.18 -12.63
N SER A 62 24.96 -5.04 -13.92
CA SER A 62 25.73 -4.14 -14.77
C SER A 62 25.36 -2.67 -14.51
N LYS A 63 26.31 -1.78 -14.78
CA LYS A 63 26.12 -0.32 -14.74
C LYS A 63 24.89 0.17 -15.51
N THR A 64 24.58 -0.45 -16.63
CA THR A 64 23.40 -0.11 -17.44
C THR A 64 22.11 -0.44 -16.69
N VAL A 65 22.01 -1.61 -16.05
CA VAL A 65 20.82 -2.01 -15.27
C VAL A 65 20.66 -1.10 -14.07
N LEU A 66 21.74 -0.81 -13.34
CA LEU A 66 21.69 0.13 -12.21
C LEU A 66 21.24 1.52 -12.65
N ARG A 67 21.77 2.08 -13.73
CA ARG A 67 21.35 3.41 -14.23
C ARG A 67 19.87 3.48 -14.57
N GLU A 68 19.30 2.43 -15.18
CA GLU A 68 17.86 2.38 -15.46
C GLU A 68 17.05 2.30 -14.16
N ALA A 69 17.50 1.52 -13.16
CA ALA A 69 16.84 1.49 -11.85
C ALA A 69 16.87 2.85 -11.15
N LEU A 70 18.03 3.50 -11.15
CA LEU A 70 18.17 4.85 -10.58
C LEU A 70 17.29 5.88 -11.30
N ARG A 71 17.08 5.78 -12.62
CA ARG A 71 16.14 6.65 -13.35
C ARG A 71 14.69 6.49 -12.85
N VAL A 72 14.26 5.25 -12.58
CA VAL A 72 12.93 5.01 -12.03
C VAL A 72 12.80 5.64 -10.64
N LEU A 73 13.79 5.46 -9.77
CA LEU A 73 13.79 6.04 -8.43
C LEU A 73 13.86 7.58 -8.46
N ALA A 74 14.59 8.16 -9.42
CA ALA A 74 14.62 9.60 -9.64
C ALA A 74 13.26 10.14 -10.11
N ALA A 75 12.56 9.43 -11.01
CA ALA A 75 11.21 9.80 -11.45
C ALA A 75 10.19 9.79 -10.29
N LYS A 76 10.42 8.97 -9.25
CA LYS A 76 9.63 8.93 -8.02
C LYS A 76 10.05 10.01 -7.00
N GLY A 77 11.08 10.81 -7.30
CA GLY A 77 11.60 11.87 -6.43
C GLY A 77 12.47 11.39 -5.28
N LEU A 78 12.83 10.09 -5.22
CA LEU A 78 13.62 9.51 -4.13
C LEU A 78 15.08 9.90 -4.16
N ILE A 79 15.63 10.11 -5.35
CA ILE A 79 17.03 10.45 -5.60
C ILE A 79 17.15 11.51 -6.69
N ASP A 80 18.30 12.18 -6.73
CA ASP A 80 18.63 13.13 -7.80
C ASP A 80 20.12 13.01 -8.16
N ALA A 81 20.43 13.22 -9.43
CA ALA A 81 21.82 13.27 -9.92
C ALA A 81 22.38 14.67 -9.75
N ARG A 82 23.30 14.86 -8.81
CA ARG A 82 23.96 16.15 -8.56
C ARG A 82 25.37 16.19 -9.12
N GLN A 83 25.68 17.28 -9.79
CA GLN A 83 27.01 17.50 -10.34
C GLN A 83 28.06 17.41 -9.22
N ARG A 84 29.12 16.63 -9.42
CA ARG A 84 30.23 16.37 -8.48
C ARG A 84 29.89 15.56 -7.22
N LEU A 85 28.62 15.39 -6.89
CA LEU A 85 28.17 14.60 -5.72
C LEU A 85 27.64 13.23 -6.11
N GLY A 86 27.41 12.98 -7.40
CA GLY A 86 26.81 11.73 -7.87
C GLY A 86 25.30 11.65 -7.59
N THR A 87 24.81 10.47 -7.33
CA THR A 87 23.40 10.21 -6.99
C THR A 87 23.17 10.48 -5.50
N VAL A 88 22.21 11.36 -5.17
CA VAL A 88 21.95 11.80 -3.80
C VAL A 88 20.50 11.52 -3.42
N VAL A 89 20.27 10.99 -2.22
CA VAL A 89 18.92 10.74 -1.67
C VAL A 89 18.23 12.08 -1.38
N GLN A 90 17.00 12.23 -1.86
CA GLN A 90 16.22 13.44 -1.71
C GLN A 90 15.45 13.47 -0.38
N PRO A 91 15.15 14.67 0.16
CA PRO A 91 14.28 14.79 1.32
C PRO A 91 12.85 14.34 0.98
N ARG A 92 12.12 13.85 1.99
CA ARG A 92 10.75 13.33 1.85
C ARG A 92 9.80 14.31 1.15
N SER A 93 10.02 15.62 1.29
CA SER A 93 9.23 16.66 0.61
C SER A 93 9.34 16.64 -0.92
N SER A 94 10.35 15.97 -1.47
CA SER A 94 10.54 15.81 -2.92
C SER A 94 9.89 14.52 -3.46
N TRP A 95 9.44 13.63 -2.58
CA TRP A 95 8.94 12.32 -2.96
C TRP A 95 7.52 12.38 -3.53
N SER A 96 7.22 11.54 -4.50
CA SER A 96 5.87 11.33 -5.02
C SER A 96 5.06 10.46 -4.05
N LEU A 97 4.58 11.03 -2.94
CA LEU A 97 4.00 10.28 -1.81
C LEU A 97 2.76 9.46 -2.17
N LEU A 98 2.05 9.79 -3.27
CA LEU A 98 0.91 9.02 -3.77
C LEU A 98 1.32 7.97 -4.83
N ASP A 99 2.62 7.73 -5.03
CA ASP A 99 3.10 6.65 -5.88
C ASP A 99 2.84 5.29 -5.21
N ALA A 100 2.27 4.35 -5.95
CA ALA A 100 1.88 3.03 -5.42
C ALA A 100 3.05 2.25 -4.84
N ASP A 101 4.24 2.35 -5.44
CA ASP A 101 5.41 1.65 -4.92
C ASP A 101 5.88 2.26 -3.61
N LEU A 102 5.91 3.60 -3.49
CA LEU A 102 6.30 4.28 -2.25
C LEU A 102 5.36 3.92 -1.10
N LEU A 103 4.06 3.95 -1.34
CA LEU A 103 3.05 3.58 -0.35
C LEU A 103 3.19 2.11 0.06
N ARG A 104 3.42 1.22 -0.90
CA ARG A 104 3.64 -0.21 -0.64
C ARG A 104 4.92 -0.46 0.16
N TRP A 105 6.03 0.19 -0.19
CA TRP A 105 7.28 0.05 0.55
C TRP A 105 7.16 0.56 1.99
N GLN A 106 6.48 1.69 2.20
CA GLN A 106 6.24 2.21 3.54
C GLN A 106 5.26 1.33 4.33
N GLY A 107 4.25 0.77 3.64
CA GLY A 107 3.30 -0.16 4.25
C GLY A 107 3.91 -1.49 4.70
N GLY A 108 5.09 -1.86 4.20
CA GLY A 108 5.81 -3.06 4.64
C GLY A 108 6.38 -2.97 6.06
N GLU A 109 6.73 -1.75 6.52
CA GLU A 109 7.17 -1.47 7.91
C GLU A 109 6.50 -0.14 8.35
N PRO A 110 5.17 -0.12 8.58
CA PRO A 110 4.45 1.12 8.82
C PRO A 110 4.74 1.68 10.22
N ASP A 111 5.12 2.96 10.30
CA ASP A 111 5.18 3.67 11.56
C ASP A 111 3.81 4.28 11.94
N ALA A 112 3.69 4.71 13.20
CA ALA A 112 2.44 5.26 13.74
C ALA A 112 2.00 6.53 12.98
N ALA A 113 2.93 7.36 12.52
CA ALA A 113 2.62 8.59 11.78
C ALA A 113 2.06 8.26 10.39
N PHE A 114 2.61 7.28 9.71
CA PHE A 114 2.11 6.81 8.42
C PHE A 114 0.69 6.24 8.55
N LEU A 115 0.45 5.39 9.55
CA LEU A 115 -0.87 4.83 9.81
C LEU A 115 -1.91 5.92 10.13
N ALA A 116 -1.54 6.92 10.95
CA ALA A 116 -2.41 8.05 11.27
C ALA A 116 -2.76 8.86 10.01
N ASN A 117 -1.77 9.20 9.18
CA ASN A 117 -1.98 9.94 7.93
C ASN A 117 -2.90 9.17 6.96
N LEU A 118 -2.73 7.85 6.84
CA LEU A 118 -3.60 7.00 6.02
C LEU A 118 -5.04 7.01 6.56
N ALA A 119 -5.21 6.89 7.88
CA ALA A 119 -6.54 6.90 8.51
C ALA A 119 -7.24 8.26 8.30
N GLU A 120 -6.53 9.39 8.43
CA GLU A 120 -7.07 10.71 8.15
C GLU A 120 -7.54 10.87 6.70
N VAL A 121 -6.70 10.46 5.72
CA VAL A 121 -7.07 10.54 4.31
C VAL A 121 -8.27 9.65 4.01
N ARG A 122 -8.33 8.44 4.53
CA ARG A 122 -9.47 7.53 4.40
C ARG A 122 -10.74 8.15 4.98
N GLY A 123 -10.67 8.73 6.19
CA GLY A 123 -11.79 9.40 6.84
C GLY A 123 -12.36 10.60 6.06
N ILE A 124 -11.58 11.21 5.18
CA ILE A 124 -12.02 12.28 4.29
C ILE A 124 -12.60 11.72 2.97
N VAL A 125 -11.88 10.79 2.36
CA VAL A 125 -12.14 10.33 0.98
C VAL A 125 -13.29 9.34 0.92
N GLU A 126 -13.32 8.34 1.81
CA GLU A 126 -14.29 7.25 1.71
C GLU A 126 -15.72 7.68 2.05
N PRO A 127 -16.01 8.44 3.13
CA PRO A 127 -17.37 8.94 3.38
C PRO A 127 -17.87 9.87 2.25
N ALA A 128 -16.98 10.71 1.70
CA ALA A 128 -17.31 11.56 0.57
C ALA A 128 -17.60 10.73 -0.70
N GLY A 129 -16.82 9.70 -0.93
CA GLY A 129 -17.05 8.71 -2.00
C GLY A 129 -18.40 8.02 -1.86
N ALA A 130 -18.76 7.57 -0.65
CA ALA A 130 -20.03 6.92 -0.35
C ALA A 130 -21.25 7.83 -0.62
N ARG A 131 -21.16 9.12 -0.24
CA ARG A 131 -22.21 10.13 -0.57
C ARG A 131 -22.43 10.24 -2.08
N LEU A 132 -21.34 10.30 -2.83
CA LEU A 132 -21.42 10.38 -4.29
C LEU A 132 -21.91 9.08 -4.91
N ALA A 133 -21.47 7.93 -4.39
CA ALA A 133 -21.93 6.62 -4.80
C ALA A 133 -23.44 6.49 -4.63
N ALA A 134 -23.99 6.83 -3.47
CA ALA A 134 -25.45 6.81 -3.23
C ALA A 134 -26.22 7.65 -4.25
N ALA A 135 -25.68 8.81 -4.65
CA ALA A 135 -26.32 9.70 -5.61
C ALA A 135 -26.21 9.20 -7.06
N ARG A 136 -25.09 8.54 -7.43
CA ARG A 136 -24.70 8.31 -8.83
C ARG A 136 -24.70 6.86 -9.27
N ARG A 137 -24.69 5.93 -8.31
CA ARG A 137 -24.57 4.50 -8.57
C ARG A 137 -25.48 3.98 -9.67
N THR A 138 -25.00 3.06 -10.46
CA THR A 138 -25.76 2.19 -11.36
C THR A 138 -26.15 0.88 -10.68
N ASP A 139 -26.94 0.05 -11.36
CA ASP A 139 -27.26 -1.30 -10.83
C ASP A 139 -26.04 -2.23 -10.94
N ASP A 140 -25.14 -2.01 -11.91
CA ASP A 140 -23.88 -2.74 -12.04
C ASP A 140 -22.93 -2.40 -10.87
N ASP A 141 -22.88 -1.16 -10.40
CA ASP A 141 -22.09 -0.77 -9.23
C ASP A 141 -22.59 -1.50 -7.97
N LEU A 142 -23.92 -1.58 -7.77
CA LEU A 142 -24.50 -2.35 -6.66
C LEU A 142 -24.17 -3.84 -6.76
N ALA A 143 -24.23 -4.41 -7.96
CA ALA A 143 -23.85 -5.80 -8.18
C ALA A 143 -22.38 -6.03 -7.81
N GLY A 144 -21.50 -5.10 -8.19
CA GLY A 144 -20.07 -5.14 -7.84
C GLY A 144 -19.81 -5.08 -6.32
N LEU A 145 -20.48 -4.17 -5.61
CA LEU A 145 -20.40 -4.06 -4.15
C LEU A 145 -20.88 -5.33 -3.45
N ARG A 146 -22.02 -5.89 -3.89
CA ARG A 146 -22.55 -7.14 -3.35
C ARG A 146 -21.63 -8.32 -3.60
N ALA A 147 -21.03 -8.41 -4.80
CA ALA A 147 -20.05 -9.44 -5.12
C ALA A 147 -18.80 -9.36 -4.23
N ALA A 148 -18.28 -8.15 -3.98
CA ALA A 148 -17.17 -7.96 -3.08
C ALA A 148 -17.50 -8.36 -1.64
N LEU A 149 -18.69 -8.01 -1.13
CA LEU A 149 -19.16 -8.44 0.19
C LEU A 149 -19.30 -9.96 0.28
N GLN A 150 -19.84 -10.62 -0.76
CA GLN A 150 -19.94 -12.07 -0.80
C GLN A 150 -18.56 -12.73 -0.75
N ASN A 151 -17.57 -12.18 -1.49
CA ASN A 151 -16.20 -12.67 -1.43
C ASN A 151 -15.60 -12.54 -0.01
N MET A 152 -15.92 -11.47 0.73
CA MET A 152 -15.51 -11.32 2.13
C MET A 152 -16.16 -12.40 3.03
N GLU A 153 -17.43 -12.70 2.80
CA GLU A 153 -18.14 -13.76 3.53
C GLU A 153 -17.56 -15.15 3.25
N ASP A 154 -17.19 -15.42 2.02
CA ASP A 154 -16.63 -16.70 1.59
C ASP A 154 -15.17 -16.88 2.06
N ALA A 155 -14.44 -15.80 2.21
CA ALA A 155 -13.01 -15.80 2.57
C ALA A 155 -12.71 -15.98 4.08
N ARG A 156 -13.71 -16.26 4.92
CA ARG A 156 -13.67 -16.26 6.40
C ARG A 156 -12.47 -16.91 7.09
N THR A 157 -11.79 -17.81 6.44
CA THR A 157 -10.65 -18.57 7.01
C THR A 157 -9.33 -18.27 6.35
N ASP A 158 -9.33 -17.49 5.26
CA ASP A 158 -8.13 -17.10 4.52
C ASP A 158 -7.90 -15.60 4.67
N ALA A 159 -6.94 -15.23 5.52
CA ALA A 159 -6.62 -13.84 5.81
C ALA A 159 -6.25 -13.03 4.55
N ALA A 160 -5.50 -13.61 3.62
CA ALA A 160 -5.13 -12.93 2.39
C ALA A 160 -6.34 -12.69 1.49
N ALA A 161 -7.22 -13.69 1.36
CA ALA A 161 -8.45 -13.56 0.58
C ALA A 161 -9.43 -12.54 1.18
N ILE A 162 -9.50 -12.43 2.50
CA ILE A 162 -10.30 -11.40 3.19
C ILE A 162 -9.78 -10.00 2.85
N VAL A 163 -8.46 -9.77 2.94
CA VAL A 163 -7.87 -8.47 2.61
C VAL A 163 -8.12 -8.09 1.16
N ASP A 164 -7.96 -9.04 0.23
CA ASP A 164 -8.20 -8.78 -1.18
C ASP A 164 -9.68 -8.50 -1.46
N ALA A 165 -10.60 -9.14 -0.76
CA ALA A 165 -12.05 -8.88 -0.87
C ALA A 165 -12.43 -7.52 -0.25
N ASP A 166 -11.85 -7.14 0.89
CA ASP A 166 -12.03 -5.84 1.53
C ASP A 166 -11.52 -4.71 0.61
N LEU A 167 -10.34 -4.88 0.03
CA LEU A 167 -9.81 -3.99 -1.00
C LEU A 167 -10.73 -3.85 -2.20
N ALA A 168 -11.29 -4.96 -2.68
CA ALA A 168 -12.21 -4.96 -3.80
C ALA A 168 -13.50 -4.19 -3.47
N PHE A 169 -14.00 -4.29 -2.23
CA PHE A 169 -15.16 -3.54 -1.76
C PHE A 169 -14.91 -2.03 -1.76
N HIS A 170 -13.82 -1.57 -1.15
CA HIS A 170 -13.49 -0.14 -1.10
C HIS A 170 -13.22 0.43 -2.50
N ARG A 171 -12.59 -0.34 -3.38
CA ARG A 171 -12.43 0.03 -4.80
C ARG A 171 -13.77 0.18 -5.52
N ALA A 172 -14.69 -0.77 -5.31
CA ALA A 172 -16.04 -0.72 -5.90
C ALA A 172 -16.82 0.50 -5.36
N LEU A 173 -16.70 0.82 -4.06
CA LEU A 173 -17.29 2.00 -3.44
C LEU A 173 -16.84 3.30 -4.12
N LEU A 174 -15.53 3.49 -4.29
CA LEU A 174 -14.99 4.69 -4.92
C LEU A 174 -15.34 4.77 -6.42
N ASN A 175 -15.40 3.64 -7.12
CA ASN A 175 -15.81 3.60 -8.52
C ASN A 175 -17.28 3.98 -8.69
N ALA A 176 -18.17 3.55 -7.78
CA ALA A 176 -19.58 3.91 -7.77
C ALA A 176 -19.83 5.42 -7.55
N ALA A 177 -18.83 6.16 -7.09
CA ALA A 177 -18.87 7.62 -7.02
C ALA A 177 -18.83 8.29 -8.41
N HIS A 178 -18.47 7.58 -9.47
CA HIS A 178 -18.30 8.08 -10.84
C HIS A 178 -17.47 9.37 -10.90
N ASN A 179 -16.36 9.35 -10.17
CA ASN A 179 -15.34 10.40 -10.16
C ASN A 179 -13.97 9.75 -10.31
N GLU A 180 -13.37 9.89 -11.49
CA GLU A 180 -12.12 9.20 -11.82
C GLU A 180 -10.94 9.58 -10.87
N LEU A 181 -10.93 10.79 -10.32
CA LEU A 181 -9.89 11.18 -9.36
C LEU A 181 -10.08 10.50 -8.01
N LEU A 182 -11.33 10.36 -7.54
CA LEU A 182 -11.62 9.57 -6.34
C LEU A 182 -11.30 8.08 -6.55
N SER A 183 -11.62 7.54 -7.71
CA SER A 183 -11.26 6.15 -8.02
C SER A 183 -9.74 5.92 -7.96
N ARG A 184 -8.92 6.92 -8.34
CA ARG A 184 -7.46 6.84 -8.24
C ARG A 184 -6.92 6.93 -6.81
N MET A 185 -7.74 7.36 -5.84
CA MET A 185 -7.38 7.31 -4.43
C MET A 185 -7.35 5.86 -3.87
N GLU A 186 -7.79 4.87 -4.66
CA GLU A 186 -7.66 3.44 -4.31
C GLU A 186 -6.25 3.06 -3.85
N VAL A 187 -5.21 3.69 -4.40
CA VAL A 187 -3.81 3.43 -4.04
C VAL A 187 -3.52 3.73 -2.57
N VAL A 188 -4.14 4.80 -2.03
CA VAL A 188 -4.00 5.17 -0.62
C VAL A 188 -4.78 4.21 0.27
N ILE A 189 -5.99 3.83 -0.17
CA ILE A 189 -6.84 2.89 0.55
C ILE A 189 -6.19 1.52 0.61
N GLU A 190 -5.65 1.03 -0.50
CA GLU A 190 -4.89 -0.22 -0.56
C GLU A 190 -3.72 -0.21 0.42
N ALA A 191 -2.92 0.86 0.41
CA ALA A 191 -1.80 0.99 1.34
C ALA A 191 -2.26 0.98 2.80
N GLY A 192 -3.37 1.66 3.12
CA GLY A 192 -3.93 1.69 4.47
C GLY A 192 -4.44 0.35 4.94
N LEU A 193 -5.18 -0.36 4.09
CA LEU A 193 -5.71 -1.69 4.42
C LEU A 193 -4.60 -2.72 4.59
N ARG A 194 -3.62 -2.76 3.66
CA ARG A 194 -2.47 -3.67 3.78
C ARG A 194 -1.60 -3.37 4.99
N ALA A 195 -1.35 -2.09 5.30
CA ALA A 195 -0.58 -1.70 6.48
C ALA A 195 -1.32 -2.07 7.78
N ARG A 196 -2.64 -1.87 7.84
CA ARG A 196 -3.48 -2.33 8.95
C ARG A 196 -3.42 -3.83 9.10
N ASP A 197 -3.53 -4.57 8.00
CA ASP A 197 -3.47 -6.02 7.97
C ASP A 197 -2.18 -6.55 8.58
N MET A 198 -1.04 -5.96 8.25
CA MET A 198 0.26 -6.28 8.84
C MET A 198 0.25 -6.12 10.37
N VAL A 199 -0.46 -5.12 10.90
CA VAL A 199 -0.55 -4.85 12.36
C VAL A 199 -1.53 -5.80 13.03
N VAL A 200 -2.68 -6.08 12.41
CA VAL A 200 -3.79 -6.83 13.00
C VAL A 200 -3.60 -8.34 12.88
N HIS A 201 -2.97 -8.84 11.82
CA HIS A 201 -2.90 -10.28 11.50
C HIS A 201 -1.77 -11.04 12.17
N GLY A 202 -0.99 -10.40 13.06
CA GLY A 202 -0.24 -11.15 14.08
C GLY A 202 -1.13 -11.89 15.09
N GLY A 203 -2.48 -11.66 15.07
CA GLY A 203 -3.47 -12.24 15.97
C GLY A 203 -4.63 -12.91 15.21
N GLN A 204 -5.00 -14.10 15.63
CA GLN A 204 -5.97 -15.03 15.03
C GLN A 204 -7.45 -14.56 15.03
N HIS A 205 -7.77 -13.29 15.21
CA HIS A 205 -9.15 -12.84 15.34
C HIS A 205 -9.44 -11.71 14.35
N TRP A 206 -10.20 -12.03 13.33
CA TRP A 206 -10.76 -11.05 12.39
C TRP A 206 -12.08 -10.53 12.98
N PRO A 207 -12.23 -9.22 13.26
CA PRO A 207 -13.51 -8.66 13.67
C PRO A 207 -14.55 -8.85 12.57
N ASP A 208 -15.78 -9.19 12.96
CA ASP A 208 -16.87 -9.33 11.99
C ASP A 208 -17.29 -7.95 11.46
N SER A 209 -16.68 -7.54 10.33
CA SER A 209 -17.00 -6.29 9.64
C SER A 209 -18.13 -6.43 8.61
N ILE A 210 -18.60 -7.62 8.35
CA ILE A 210 -19.65 -7.92 7.35
C ILE A 210 -20.92 -7.08 7.57
N PRO A 211 -21.48 -6.97 8.81
CA PRO A 211 -22.68 -6.19 9.03
C PRO A 211 -22.52 -4.71 8.67
N VAL A 212 -21.35 -4.12 8.93
CA VAL A 212 -21.11 -2.70 8.63
C VAL A 212 -20.96 -2.48 7.13
N HIS A 213 -20.26 -3.38 6.42
CA HIS A 213 -20.18 -3.34 4.95
C HIS A 213 -21.56 -3.49 4.31
N ARG A 214 -22.42 -4.35 4.85
CA ARG A 214 -23.80 -4.50 4.38
C ARG A 214 -24.60 -3.22 4.55
N ALA A 215 -24.48 -2.55 5.70
CA ALA A 215 -25.14 -1.27 5.94
C ALA A 215 -24.74 -0.17 4.94
N ILE A 216 -23.49 -0.18 4.47
CA ILE A 216 -23.04 0.72 3.39
C ILE A 216 -23.79 0.42 2.09
N ILE A 217 -23.90 -0.85 1.70
CA ILE A 217 -24.64 -1.25 0.48
C ILE A 217 -26.11 -0.84 0.59
N ASP A 218 -26.76 -1.13 1.72
CA ASP A 218 -28.18 -0.83 1.94
C ASP A 218 -28.46 0.68 1.80
N ALA A 219 -27.58 1.52 2.37
CA ALA A 219 -27.69 2.98 2.26
C ALA A 219 -27.47 3.48 0.82
N ILE A 220 -26.50 2.91 0.08
CA ILE A 220 -26.22 3.25 -1.31
C ILE A 220 -27.40 2.79 -2.20
N GLU A 221 -27.96 1.62 -1.95
CA GLU A 221 -29.15 1.11 -2.66
C GLU A 221 -30.36 2.03 -2.44
N ALA A 222 -30.59 2.44 -1.20
CA ALA A 222 -31.65 3.39 -0.83
C ALA A 222 -31.40 4.80 -1.36
N ARG A 223 -30.25 5.10 -1.95
CA ARG A 223 -29.78 6.45 -2.38
C ARG A 223 -29.74 7.46 -1.23
N ASP A 224 -29.52 6.98 0.01
CA ASP A 224 -29.37 7.82 1.18
C ASP A 224 -27.88 8.19 1.36
N ALA A 225 -27.52 9.37 0.85
CA ALA A 225 -26.14 9.87 0.88
C ALA A 225 -25.62 10.10 2.31
N CYS A 226 -26.49 10.48 3.25
CA CYS A 226 -26.10 10.69 4.63
C CYS A 226 -25.86 9.36 5.35
N ALA A 227 -26.79 8.42 5.22
CA ALA A 227 -26.63 7.09 5.80
C ALA A 227 -25.43 6.35 5.23
N ALA A 228 -25.15 6.48 3.93
CA ALA A 228 -23.98 5.87 3.29
C ALA A 228 -22.66 6.39 3.87
N ALA A 229 -22.54 7.72 4.05
CA ALA A 229 -21.36 8.31 4.67
C ALA A 229 -21.18 7.88 6.12
N ASN A 230 -22.26 7.94 6.93
CA ASN A 230 -22.22 7.55 8.35
C ASN A 230 -21.85 6.07 8.52
N ALA A 231 -22.31 5.20 7.63
CA ALA A 231 -21.95 3.77 7.66
C ALA A 231 -20.47 3.57 7.37
N VAL A 232 -19.88 4.33 6.44
CA VAL A 232 -18.42 4.29 6.19
C VAL A 232 -17.64 4.86 7.37
N GLU A 233 -18.07 5.96 7.96
CA GLU A 233 -17.44 6.52 9.16
C GLU A 233 -17.42 5.48 10.31
N ALA A 234 -18.54 4.77 10.55
CA ALA A 234 -18.62 3.71 11.55
C ALA A 234 -17.65 2.54 11.25
N LEU A 235 -17.51 2.15 9.96
CA LEU A 235 -16.54 1.14 9.54
C LEU A 235 -15.09 1.56 9.86
N LEU A 236 -14.73 2.80 9.58
CA LEU A 236 -13.39 3.33 9.83
C LEU A 236 -13.09 3.46 11.32
N GLU A 237 -14.06 3.88 12.14
CA GLU A 237 -13.95 3.94 13.60
C GLU A 237 -13.75 2.53 14.19
N GLN A 238 -14.53 1.56 13.77
CA GLN A 238 -14.33 0.16 14.16
C GLN A 238 -12.93 -0.31 13.81
N ALA A 239 -12.49 -0.06 12.58
CA ALA A 239 -11.16 -0.46 12.11
C ALA A 239 -10.03 0.13 12.95
N THR A 240 -10.16 1.38 13.38
CA THR A 240 -9.19 2.08 14.23
C THR A 240 -9.16 1.48 15.64
N THR A 241 -10.35 1.19 16.19
CA THR A 241 -10.48 0.56 17.52
C THR A 241 -9.85 -0.83 17.56
N ASP A 242 -10.12 -1.64 16.54
CA ASP A 242 -9.57 -3.00 16.42
C ASP A 242 -8.04 -2.99 16.34
N ALA A 243 -7.47 -2.09 15.56
CA ALA A 243 -6.02 -1.92 15.46
C ALA A 243 -5.39 -1.52 16.82
N ALA A 244 -6.03 -0.62 17.58
CA ALA A 244 -5.56 -0.22 18.89
C ALA A 244 -5.60 -1.37 19.91
N VAL A 245 -6.65 -2.19 19.89
CA VAL A 245 -6.77 -3.37 20.77
C VAL A 245 -5.67 -4.40 20.50
N VAL A 246 -5.35 -4.63 19.21
CA VAL A 246 -4.28 -5.56 18.85
C VAL A 246 -2.91 -5.03 19.25
N ALA A 247 -2.64 -3.74 19.01
CA ALA A 247 -1.37 -3.12 19.41
C ALA A 247 -1.13 -3.22 20.92
N GLN A 248 -2.16 -2.99 21.75
CA GLN A 248 -2.07 -3.14 23.21
C GLN A 248 -1.77 -4.58 23.67
N ARG A 249 -2.25 -5.59 22.93
CA ARG A 249 -1.99 -7.01 23.26
C ARG A 249 -0.58 -7.45 22.89
N GLN A 250 0.09 -6.76 22.00
CA GLN A 250 1.45 -7.07 21.55
C GLN A 250 2.53 -6.38 22.41
N GLU A 251 2.17 -5.41 23.27
CA GLU A 251 3.13 -4.86 24.22
C GLU A 251 3.54 -5.94 25.25
N PRO A 252 4.85 -6.27 25.34
CA PRO A 252 5.29 -7.27 26.31
C PRO A 252 5.02 -6.75 27.73
N THR A 253 4.18 -7.48 28.48
CA THR A 253 3.99 -7.30 29.95
C THR A 253 5.29 -7.61 30.66
N GLY A 254 6.25 -6.68 30.69
CA GLY A 254 7.57 -6.94 31.23
C GLY A 254 8.41 -5.73 31.59
N ARG A 255 7.90 -4.81 32.40
CA ARG A 255 8.75 -3.97 33.24
C ARG A 255 8.17 -3.83 34.64
N ARG A 256 8.03 -4.95 35.37
CA ARG A 256 8.02 -4.90 36.84
C ARG A 256 9.40 -4.45 37.27
N THR A 257 9.58 -3.16 37.49
CA THR A 257 10.70 -2.63 38.25
C THR A 257 10.70 -3.29 39.62
N LYS A 258 11.60 -4.24 39.82
CA LYS A 258 11.96 -4.70 41.17
C LYS A 258 12.59 -3.51 41.87
N HIS A 259 11.80 -2.85 42.70
CA HIS A 259 12.30 -1.96 43.74
C HIS A 259 13.05 -2.87 44.74
N THR A 260 14.36 -2.96 44.59
CA THR A 260 15.22 -3.52 45.60
C THR A 260 15.35 -2.49 46.70
N THR A 261 14.60 -2.65 47.76
CA THR A 261 14.84 -2.03 49.07
C THR A 261 16.18 -2.52 49.59
N ALA A 262 17.21 -1.69 49.44
CA ALA A 262 18.48 -1.91 50.15
C ALA A 262 18.27 -1.58 51.60
N ASP A 263 18.27 -2.60 52.41
CA ASP A 263 18.26 -2.61 53.88
C ASP A 263 19.54 -1.93 54.39
N ARG A 264 19.37 -0.78 55.04
CA ARG A 264 20.41 -0.15 55.81
C ARG A 264 20.32 -0.72 57.23
N ASN A 265 21.12 -1.72 57.50
CA ASN A 265 21.36 -2.09 58.88
C ASN A 265 22.76 -1.64 59.28
N GLY A 266 22.78 -0.82 60.33
CA GLY A 266 23.97 -0.27 60.89
C GLY A 266 24.82 -1.27 61.66
N HIS A 267 26.05 -0.91 61.82
CA HIS A 267 26.78 -1.29 63.04
C HIS A 267 27.72 -0.16 63.47
N GLN A 268 27.44 0.27 64.67
CA GLN A 268 28.36 1.04 65.48
C GLN A 268 29.58 0.18 65.83
N ARG A 269 30.75 0.66 65.76
CA ARG A 269 31.80 0.79 66.79
C ARG A 269 33.03 1.49 66.21
#